data_1f435ce551ba1bac75dcdf1eb109cd7d
#
_entry.id   1f435ce551ba1bac75dcdf1eb109cd7d
#
_cell.length_a   1.000
_cell.length_b   1.000
_cell.length_c   1.000
_cell.angle_alpha   90.00
_cell.angle_beta   90.00
_cell.angle_gamma   90.00
#
_symmetry.space_group_name_H-M   'P 1'
#
loop_
_entity.id
_entity.type
_entity.pdbx_description
1 polymer ?
#
loop_
_entity_poly.entity_id
_entity_poly.type
_entity_poly.pdbx_seq_one_letter_code
_entity_poly.pdbx_strand_id
1 'polypeptide(L)'
;MQQNTVEGQENPLPAIDAASVQEVQPYCSMWDAIYDCLFFCINQDLYDTLTPEQQAVVDECGQKAVEYERYINRSGDEEIMNRWQSKNGVTITKKEDMDIDSFKKAVEGVDEWFVEQLKDAGYDDGQELVDLFEK
;
A
#
# COMPACT_ATOMS: atom_id res chain seq x y z
N MET A 1 1.40 -12.09 -15.95
CA MET A 1 1.29 -13.35 -15.19
C MET A 1 0.58 -14.43 -15.99
N GLN A 2 -0.73 -14.39 -16.22
CA GLN A 2 -1.44 -15.43 -16.99
C GLN A 2 -0.85 -15.70 -18.39
N GLN A 3 -0.27 -14.68 -19.03
CA GLN A 3 0.40 -14.78 -20.35
C GLN A 3 1.93 -14.90 -20.22
N ASN A 4 2.47 -15.15 -19.04
CA ASN A 4 3.92 -15.23 -18.77
C ASN A 4 4.73 -13.96 -19.12
N THR A 5 4.10 -12.80 -19.21
CA THR A 5 4.79 -11.52 -19.49
C THR A 5 5.57 -11.04 -18.26
N VAL A 6 5.02 -11.27 -17.06
CA VAL A 6 5.65 -11.02 -15.76
C VAL A 6 5.46 -12.23 -14.86
N GLU A 7 6.44 -12.51 -13.99
CA GLU A 7 6.45 -13.69 -13.12
C GLU A 7 5.82 -13.44 -11.76
N GLY A 8 5.81 -12.19 -11.30
CA GLY A 8 5.27 -11.79 -10.01
C GLY A 8 4.78 -10.35 -10.01
N GLN A 9 4.17 -9.94 -8.89
CA GLN A 9 3.71 -8.59 -8.64
C GLN A 9 3.71 -8.31 -7.13
N GLU A 10 3.65 -7.07 -6.76
CA GLU A 10 3.48 -6.59 -5.40
C GLU A 10 2.26 -5.65 -5.38
N ASN A 11 1.38 -5.86 -4.41
CA ASN A 11 0.22 -5.01 -4.13
C ASN A 11 -0.39 -5.38 -2.77
N PRO A 12 -1.23 -4.51 -2.17
CA PRO A 12 -2.05 -4.86 -1.01
C PRO A 12 -2.99 -6.04 -1.30
N LEU A 13 -3.21 -6.90 -0.31
CA LEU A 13 -4.05 -8.11 -0.46
C LEU A 13 -5.44 -7.84 -1.06
N PRO A 14 -6.18 -6.80 -0.66
CA PRO A 14 -7.49 -6.50 -1.26
C PRO A 14 -7.41 -6.20 -2.76
N ALA A 15 -6.35 -5.53 -3.21
CA ALA A 15 -6.14 -5.24 -4.64
C ALA A 15 -5.81 -6.51 -5.43
N ILE A 16 -4.99 -7.39 -4.86
CA ILE A 16 -4.65 -8.70 -5.45
C ILE A 16 -5.92 -9.55 -5.58
N ASP A 17 -6.73 -9.61 -4.52
CA ASP A 17 -7.98 -10.37 -4.50
C ASP A 17 -8.99 -9.85 -5.52
N ALA A 18 -9.20 -8.54 -5.58
CA ALA A 18 -10.10 -7.91 -6.55
C ALA A 18 -9.69 -8.17 -8.02
N ALA A 19 -8.38 -8.29 -8.27
CA ALA A 19 -7.85 -8.62 -9.58
C ALA A 19 -7.75 -10.14 -9.87
N SER A 20 -8.18 -11.00 -8.93
CA SER A 20 -8.14 -12.47 -9.03
C SER A 20 -6.75 -13.03 -9.34
N VAL A 21 -5.69 -12.37 -8.88
CA VAL A 21 -4.29 -12.78 -9.14
C VAL A 21 -3.99 -14.13 -8.52
N GLN A 22 -4.60 -14.47 -7.39
CA GLN A 22 -4.48 -15.75 -6.71
C GLN A 22 -4.91 -16.97 -7.56
N GLU A 23 -5.64 -16.74 -8.64
CA GLU A 23 -6.02 -17.82 -9.58
C GLU A 23 -4.88 -18.22 -10.50
N VAL A 24 -3.88 -17.36 -10.68
CA VAL A 24 -2.74 -17.56 -11.58
C VAL A 24 -1.38 -17.54 -10.87
N GLN A 25 -1.36 -17.23 -9.58
CA GLN A 25 -0.17 -17.20 -8.73
C GLN A 25 -0.37 -18.05 -7.48
N PRO A 26 0.30 -19.19 -7.37
CA PRO A 26 0.12 -20.12 -6.26
C PRO A 26 0.92 -19.76 -5.00
N TYR A 27 1.72 -18.70 -5.01
CA TYR A 27 2.57 -18.28 -3.90
C TYR A 27 2.32 -16.82 -3.55
N CYS A 28 2.22 -16.54 -2.25
CA CYS A 28 2.09 -15.19 -1.70
C CYS A 28 3.04 -15.04 -0.51
N SER A 29 3.89 -14.01 -0.54
CA SER A 29 4.81 -13.65 0.54
C SER A 29 4.32 -12.38 1.24
N MET A 30 4.00 -12.50 2.54
CA MET A 30 3.54 -11.42 3.39
C MET A 30 4.73 -10.77 4.08
N TRP A 31 5.42 -9.87 3.38
CA TRP A 31 6.68 -9.29 3.84
C TRP A 31 6.55 -7.95 4.58
N ASP A 32 5.38 -7.29 4.50
CA ASP A 32 5.04 -6.04 5.21
C ASP A 32 6.10 -4.93 5.03
N ALA A 33 6.62 -4.79 3.83
CA ALA A 33 7.71 -3.86 3.56
C ALA A 33 7.23 -2.50 3.02
N ILE A 34 6.00 -2.42 2.51
CA ILE A 34 5.48 -1.21 1.89
C ILE A 34 4.26 -0.72 2.65
N TYR A 35 4.29 0.55 3.03
CA TYR A 35 3.13 1.26 3.56
C TYR A 35 2.54 2.12 2.44
N ASP A 36 1.41 1.69 1.90
CA ASP A 36 0.74 2.38 0.80
C ASP A 36 -0.28 3.39 1.33
N CYS A 37 -0.13 4.66 0.93
CA CYS A 37 -0.99 5.75 1.34
C CYS A 37 -1.88 6.18 0.17
N LEU A 38 -3.20 6.03 0.32
CA LEU A 38 -4.18 6.55 -0.63
C LEU A 38 -4.73 7.89 -0.16
N PHE A 39 -4.79 8.85 -1.07
CA PHE A 39 -5.39 10.16 -0.81
C PHE A 39 -6.81 10.21 -1.35
N PHE A 40 -7.76 10.54 -0.47
CA PHE A 40 -9.14 10.81 -0.85
C PHE A 40 -9.30 12.30 -1.12
N CYS A 41 -9.39 12.69 -2.40
CA CYS A 41 -9.30 14.08 -2.82
C CYS A 41 -10.60 14.53 -3.51
N ILE A 42 -10.88 15.83 -3.38
CA ILE A 42 -11.89 16.55 -4.16
C ILE A 42 -11.21 17.73 -4.88
N ASN A 43 -11.71 18.09 -6.07
CA ASN A 43 -11.24 19.30 -6.74
C ASN A 43 -11.65 20.54 -5.95
N GLN A 44 -10.70 21.45 -5.68
CA GLN A 44 -10.91 22.65 -4.87
C GLN A 44 -11.97 23.57 -5.47
N ASP A 45 -11.92 23.85 -6.78
CA ASP A 45 -12.87 24.74 -7.44
C ASP A 45 -14.31 24.19 -7.32
N LEU A 46 -14.48 22.86 -7.43
CA LEU A 46 -15.77 22.23 -7.22
C LEU A 46 -16.24 22.37 -5.75
N TYR A 47 -15.34 22.11 -4.80
CA TYR A 47 -15.66 22.23 -3.38
C TYR A 47 -16.09 23.64 -2.99
N ASP A 48 -15.46 24.67 -3.54
CA ASP A 48 -15.76 26.08 -3.30
C ASP A 48 -17.12 26.52 -3.90
N THR A 49 -17.68 25.76 -4.84
CA THR A 49 -19.05 26.00 -5.35
C THR A 49 -20.17 25.50 -4.42
N LEU A 50 -19.81 24.68 -3.42
CA LEU A 50 -20.78 24.09 -2.49
C LEU A 50 -21.15 25.11 -1.41
N THR A 51 -22.41 25.03 -0.90
CA THR A 51 -22.80 25.82 0.26
C THR A 51 -22.08 25.31 1.53
N PRO A 52 -21.94 26.13 2.58
CA PRO A 52 -21.33 25.69 3.84
C PRO A 52 -21.93 24.39 4.41
N GLU A 53 -23.25 24.20 4.27
CA GLU A 53 -23.94 22.99 4.72
C GLU A 53 -23.55 21.78 3.86
N GLN A 54 -23.39 21.96 2.55
CA GLN A 54 -22.94 20.91 1.64
C GLN A 54 -21.48 20.55 1.87
N GLN A 55 -20.60 21.54 2.11
CA GLN A 55 -19.20 21.32 2.47
C GLN A 55 -19.11 20.49 3.77
N ALA A 56 -19.86 20.85 4.80
CA ALA A 56 -19.89 20.09 6.05
C ALA A 56 -20.31 18.61 5.86
N VAL A 57 -21.28 18.35 4.97
CA VAL A 57 -21.69 16.97 4.65
C VAL A 57 -20.58 16.22 3.90
N VAL A 58 -19.93 16.87 2.94
CA VAL A 58 -18.80 16.26 2.18
C VAL A 58 -17.66 15.92 3.12
N ASP A 59 -17.28 16.82 4.02
CA ASP A 59 -16.19 16.61 4.98
C ASP A 59 -16.51 15.46 5.94
N GLU A 60 -17.73 15.45 6.52
CA GLU A 60 -18.17 14.38 7.43
C GLU A 60 -18.20 13.02 6.72
N CYS A 61 -18.76 12.97 5.50
CA CYS A 61 -18.82 11.73 4.72
C CYS A 61 -17.44 11.26 4.29
N GLY A 62 -16.56 12.18 3.89
CA GLY A 62 -15.17 11.92 3.55
C GLY A 62 -14.41 11.28 4.70
N GLN A 63 -14.51 11.86 5.89
CA GLN A 63 -13.87 11.32 7.09
C GLN A 63 -14.40 9.91 7.43
N LYS A 64 -15.71 9.73 7.42
CA LYS A 64 -16.32 8.40 7.66
C LYS A 64 -15.91 7.36 6.63
N ALA A 65 -15.79 7.74 5.36
CA ALA A 65 -15.33 6.85 4.30
C ALA A 65 -13.89 6.39 4.53
N VAL A 66 -12.99 7.29 4.92
CA VAL A 66 -11.59 6.97 5.24
C VAL A 66 -11.49 6.05 6.47
N GLU A 67 -12.27 6.32 7.53
CA GLU A 67 -12.29 5.47 8.72
C GLU A 67 -12.82 4.07 8.42
N TYR A 68 -13.86 3.97 7.60
CA TYR A 68 -14.45 2.70 7.18
C TYR A 68 -13.51 1.89 6.28
N GLU A 69 -12.84 2.55 5.33
CA GLU A 69 -11.84 1.93 4.46
C GLU A 69 -10.70 1.32 5.28
N ARG A 70 -10.13 2.08 6.21
CA ARG A 70 -9.09 1.58 7.13
C ARG A 70 -9.54 0.38 7.95
N TYR A 71 -10.79 0.39 8.41
CA TYR A 71 -11.37 -0.73 9.14
C TYR A 71 -11.46 -1.99 8.27
N ILE A 72 -12.01 -1.87 7.06
CA ILE A 72 -12.15 -3.00 6.13
C ILE A 72 -10.79 -3.58 5.75
N ASN A 73 -9.83 -2.74 5.37
CA ASN A 73 -8.50 -3.21 4.97
C ASN A 73 -7.79 -3.96 6.10
N ARG A 74 -7.84 -3.45 7.32
CA ARG A 74 -7.21 -4.13 8.47
C ARG A 74 -7.91 -5.41 8.90
N SER A 75 -9.23 -5.51 8.75
CA SER A 75 -10.00 -6.68 9.16
C SER A 75 -10.15 -7.75 8.08
N GLY A 76 -9.93 -7.40 6.81
CA GLY A 76 -10.18 -8.28 5.66
C GLY A 76 -9.05 -9.23 5.31
N ASP A 77 -7.82 -8.91 5.68
CA ASP A 77 -6.64 -9.66 5.23
C ASP A 77 -6.65 -11.12 5.68
N GLU A 78 -7.03 -11.40 6.91
CA GLU A 78 -7.10 -12.77 7.43
C GLU A 78 -8.16 -13.61 6.69
N GLU A 79 -9.31 -13.03 6.39
CA GLU A 79 -10.36 -13.70 5.62
C GLU A 79 -9.89 -14.00 4.18
N ILE A 80 -9.22 -13.05 3.53
CA ILE A 80 -8.64 -13.22 2.19
C ILE A 80 -7.63 -14.37 2.20
N MET A 81 -6.66 -14.35 3.11
CA MET A 81 -5.64 -15.38 3.23
C MET A 81 -6.25 -16.77 3.45
N ASN A 82 -7.20 -16.91 4.36
CA ASN A 82 -7.89 -18.18 4.64
C ASN A 82 -8.64 -18.69 3.41
N ARG A 83 -9.28 -17.80 2.66
CA ARG A 83 -9.98 -18.14 1.42
C ARG A 83 -9.01 -18.59 0.33
N TRP A 84 -7.90 -17.90 0.14
CA TRP A 84 -6.89 -18.28 -0.86
C TRP A 84 -6.26 -19.63 -0.57
N GLN A 85 -5.91 -19.92 0.69
CA GLN A 85 -5.37 -21.22 1.08
C GLN A 85 -6.40 -22.35 0.88
N SER A 86 -7.65 -22.14 1.31
CA SER A 86 -8.65 -23.21 1.30
C SER A 86 -9.29 -23.46 -0.07
N LYS A 87 -9.50 -22.41 -0.88
CA LYS A 87 -10.19 -22.51 -2.18
C LYS A 87 -9.25 -22.52 -3.37
N ASN A 88 -8.17 -21.75 -3.33
CA ASN A 88 -7.26 -21.57 -4.44
C ASN A 88 -5.95 -22.38 -4.28
N GLY A 89 -5.69 -22.93 -3.08
CA GLY A 89 -4.47 -23.70 -2.80
C GLY A 89 -3.20 -22.82 -2.77
N VAL A 90 -3.35 -21.52 -2.50
CA VAL A 90 -2.22 -20.59 -2.41
C VAL A 90 -1.36 -20.90 -1.20
N THR A 91 -0.06 -21.03 -1.40
CA THR A 91 0.92 -21.12 -0.31
C THR A 91 1.26 -19.71 0.16
N ILE A 92 0.98 -19.42 1.44
CA ILE A 92 1.30 -18.13 2.06
C ILE A 92 2.52 -18.28 2.95
N THR A 93 3.56 -17.51 2.66
CA THR A 93 4.77 -17.39 3.49
C THR A 93 4.65 -16.11 4.31
N LYS A 94 4.74 -16.24 5.64
CA LYS A 94 4.67 -15.10 6.54
C LYS A 94 6.05 -14.48 6.73
N LYS A 95 6.07 -13.21 7.17
CA LYS A 95 7.31 -12.43 7.38
C LYS A 95 8.31 -13.13 8.29
N GLU A 96 7.84 -13.80 9.36
CA GLU A 96 8.68 -14.54 10.31
C GLU A 96 9.41 -15.73 9.69
N ASP A 97 8.93 -16.23 8.55
CA ASP A 97 9.53 -17.36 7.81
C ASP A 97 10.42 -16.90 6.64
N MET A 98 10.66 -15.58 6.52
CA MET A 98 11.43 -14.97 5.43
C MET A 98 12.76 -14.43 5.94
N ASP A 99 13.79 -14.46 5.11
CA ASP A 99 15.08 -13.80 5.36
C ASP A 99 14.98 -12.29 5.06
N ILE A 100 14.27 -11.57 5.95
CA ILE A 100 14.06 -10.11 5.83
C ILE A 100 15.38 -9.33 5.87
N ASP A 101 16.38 -9.83 6.57
CA ASP A 101 17.69 -9.16 6.66
C ASP A 101 18.40 -9.13 5.30
N SER A 102 18.23 -10.17 4.46
CA SER A 102 18.77 -10.16 3.10
C SER A 102 18.11 -9.10 2.22
N PHE A 103 16.80 -8.87 2.39
CA PHE A 103 16.08 -7.80 1.69
C PHE A 103 16.56 -6.42 2.12
N LYS A 104 16.67 -6.17 3.44
CA LYS A 104 17.21 -4.92 3.98
C LYS A 104 18.61 -4.62 3.45
N LYS A 105 19.48 -5.64 3.44
CA LYS A 105 20.83 -5.50 2.91
C LYS A 105 20.85 -5.18 1.41
N ALA A 106 19.90 -5.71 0.64
CA ALA A 106 19.83 -5.45 -0.80
C ALA A 106 19.42 -4.01 -1.15
N VAL A 107 18.83 -3.27 -0.19
CA VAL A 107 18.41 -1.87 -0.36
C VAL A 107 19.28 -0.89 0.44
N GLU A 108 20.40 -1.34 1.04
CA GLU A 108 21.38 -0.44 1.65
C GLU A 108 21.80 0.65 0.66
N GLY A 109 21.79 1.92 1.10
CA GLY A 109 22.16 3.07 0.30
C GLY A 109 21.02 3.70 -0.52
N VAL A 110 19.81 3.14 -0.46
CA VAL A 110 18.64 3.74 -1.16
C VAL A 110 18.25 5.06 -0.51
N ASP A 111 18.37 5.18 0.81
CA ASP A 111 18.03 6.39 1.56
C ASP A 111 18.99 7.54 1.20
N GLU A 112 20.28 7.27 1.17
CA GLU A 112 21.29 8.25 0.75
C GLU A 112 21.11 8.66 -0.70
N TRP A 113 20.83 7.70 -1.58
CA TRP A 113 20.51 7.99 -2.98
C TRP A 113 19.26 8.88 -3.10
N PHE A 114 18.20 8.60 -2.34
CA PHE A 114 16.97 9.40 -2.34
C PHE A 114 17.23 10.85 -1.89
N VAL A 115 17.98 11.03 -0.81
CA VAL A 115 18.37 12.36 -0.31
C VAL A 115 19.16 13.13 -1.37
N GLU A 116 20.10 12.49 -2.07
CA GLU A 116 20.87 13.11 -3.16
C GLU A 116 19.94 13.53 -4.33
N GLN A 117 18.99 12.67 -4.74
CA GLN A 117 18.04 13.01 -5.80
C GLN A 117 17.16 14.21 -5.43
N LEU A 118 16.69 14.30 -4.19
CA LEU A 118 15.91 15.45 -3.72
C LEU A 118 16.74 16.72 -3.75
N LYS A 119 18.00 16.66 -3.30
CA LYS A 119 18.93 17.80 -3.33
C LYS A 119 19.19 18.29 -4.75
N ASP A 120 19.39 17.39 -5.69
CA ASP A 120 19.58 17.71 -7.12
C ASP A 120 18.33 18.34 -7.74
N ALA A 121 17.15 17.99 -7.23
CA ALA A 121 15.87 18.60 -7.60
C ALA A 121 15.58 19.93 -6.89
N GLY A 122 16.46 20.40 -6.00
CA GLY A 122 16.34 21.67 -5.27
C GLY A 122 15.57 21.59 -3.95
N TYR A 123 15.45 20.39 -3.35
CA TYR A 123 14.86 20.16 -2.04
C TYR A 123 15.96 19.80 -1.02
N ASP A 124 16.08 20.60 0.05
CA ASP A 124 17.13 20.42 1.07
C ASP A 124 16.67 19.61 2.31
N ASP A 125 15.41 19.23 2.37
CA ASP A 125 14.75 18.53 3.49
C ASP A 125 14.74 16.99 3.37
N GLY A 126 15.44 16.43 2.39
CA GLY A 126 15.45 14.99 2.11
C GLY A 126 15.82 14.12 3.30
N GLN A 127 16.84 14.52 4.08
CA GLN A 127 17.23 13.77 5.27
C GLN A 127 16.15 13.81 6.37
N GLU A 128 15.50 14.95 6.57
CA GLU A 128 14.39 15.07 7.53
C GLU A 128 13.23 14.14 7.16
N LEU A 129 12.94 14.01 5.85
CA LEU A 129 11.93 13.07 5.36
C LEU A 129 12.32 11.61 5.65
N VAL A 130 13.54 11.19 5.37
CA VAL A 130 14.02 9.83 5.69
C VAL A 130 13.90 9.55 7.19
N ASP A 131 14.35 10.47 8.03
CA ASP A 131 14.31 10.34 9.49
C ASP A 131 12.88 10.18 10.05
N LEU A 132 11.84 10.62 9.31
CA LEU A 132 10.44 10.41 9.68
C LEU A 132 9.97 8.97 9.47
N PHE A 133 10.54 8.26 8.50
CA PHE A 133 10.19 6.86 8.20
C PHE A 133 10.96 5.85 9.06
N GLU A 134 12.08 6.24 9.65
CA GLU A 134 12.88 5.37 10.52
C GLU A 134 12.38 5.30 11.99
N LYS A 135 11.39 6.14 12.36
CA LYS A 135 10.81 6.21 13.71
C LYS A 135 9.65 5.25 13.88
#